data_a43acd3ef04e47bceabbaab19831197e
#
_entry.id   a43acd3ef04e47bceabbaab19831197e
#
_cell.length_a   1.000
_cell.length_b   1.000
_cell.length_c   1.000
_cell.angle_alpha   90.00
_cell.angle_beta   90.00
_cell.angle_gamma   90.00
#
_symmetry.space_group_name_H-M   'P 1'
#
loop_
_entity.id
_entity.type
_entity.pdbx_description
1 polymer ?
#
loop_
_entity_poly.entity_id
_entity_poly.type
_entity_poly.pdbx_seq_one_letter_code
_entity_poly.pdbx_strand_id
1 'polypeptide(L)'
;MRVVIATRIFGPEISAASGILRTWAEEFRERGCDVTILTAKPPRGAVIDDPRGIEVRRAPVKRDRQQYVRGYLSYLSFDIPLAFRLLFSRRADLYVVEPPPTTVAVVRVVAALRRTPYVVRAADYWSEAAEMVTSSRLILGVLRRVEAWGLSGAMMLFSAHQPLTDRFRIAGIMTPAVPIGFGAETKDFRYDGQAPPEPPVFIYAGTHSEWHGAGIFVEAMHQVLHQHPGARLEYYGNGEDREEMQAKARGLGIEKSVEFYAPIPPAALSTILAAATATVASLAPVPRNNYALATKVYASLAAGCPVIFAGPGPTVEFLRQADHPYAGVAVGYDADEAATAMNAAAAAPLPPPDRAELAKWSSGQFSLSAIAERVVDESLAIIRT
;
A
#
# COMPACT_ATOMS: atom_id res chain seq x y z
N MET A 1 18.14 18.72 -13.65
CA MET A 1 16.87 18.31 -14.29
C MET A 1 15.71 18.81 -13.43
N ARG A 2 14.60 19.14 -14.05
CA ARG A 2 13.40 19.58 -13.33
C ARG A 2 12.30 18.52 -13.40
N VAL A 3 11.87 18.04 -12.23
CA VAL A 3 10.80 17.06 -12.07
C VAL A 3 9.58 17.73 -11.43
N VAL A 4 8.40 17.49 -11.98
CA VAL A 4 7.15 17.99 -11.42
C VAL A 4 6.26 16.80 -11.06
N ILE A 5 5.91 16.69 -9.79
CA ILE A 5 5.00 15.67 -9.28
C ILE A 5 3.60 16.26 -9.17
N ALA A 6 2.64 15.64 -9.85
CA ALA A 6 1.23 16.05 -9.85
C ALA A 6 0.40 15.04 -9.05
N THR A 7 -0.13 15.46 -7.91
CA THR A 7 -0.96 14.64 -7.02
C THR A 7 -2.02 15.46 -6.32
N ARG A 8 -3.23 14.92 -6.18
CA ARG A 8 -4.30 15.60 -5.44
C ARG A 8 -4.10 15.61 -3.93
N ILE A 9 -3.46 14.57 -3.41
CA ILE A 9 -3.27 14.36 -1.98
C ILE A 9 -1.77 14.31 -1.68
N PHE A 10 -1.33 15.22 -0.82
CA PHE A 10 0.04 15.26 -0.32
C PHE A 10 0.03 15.72 1.15
N GLY A 11 1.13 15.50 1.86
CA GLY A 11 1.24 15.93 3.24
C GLY A 11 0.72 17.35 3.51
N PRO A 12 0.01 17.58 4.62
CA PRO A 12 -0.13 16.73 5.80
C PRO A 12 -1.31 15.72 5.76
N GLU A 13 -1.99 15.57 4.64
CA GLU A 13 -3.05 14.57 4.52
C GLU A 13 -2.44 13.16 4.59
N ILE A 14 -2.93 12.36 5.55
CA ILE A 14 -2.45 11.00 5.76
C ILE A 14 -3.06 10.08 4.70
N SER A 15 -2.22 9.60 3.79
CA SER A 15 -2.56 8.57 2.82
C SER A 15 -1.29 7.80 2.43
N ALA A 16 -1.44 6.56 2.00
CA ALA A 16 -0.31 5.76 1.52
C ALA A 16 0.41 6.46 0.35
N ALA A 17 -0.33 7.06 -0.57
CA ALA A 17 0.22 7.81 -1.71
C ALA A 17 1.06 9.01 -1.25
N SER A 18 0.62 9.73 -0.21
CA SER A 18 1.32 10.91 0.31
C SER A 18 2.73 10.58 0.82
N GLY A 19 2.86 9.52 1.63
CA GLY A 19 4.16 9.06 2.14
C GLY A 19 5.08 8.58 1.01
N ILE A 20 4.56 7.75 0.12
CA ILE A 20 5.32 7.21 -1.02
C ILE A 20 5.82 8.35 -1.93
N LEU A 21 4.96 9.28 -2.31
CA LEU A 21 5.36 10.39 -3.19
C LEU A 21 6.31 11.38 -2.51
N ARG A 22 6.23 11.52 -1.18
CA ARG A 22 7.23 12.28 -0.41
C ARG A 22 8.61 11.64 -0.55
N THR A 23 8.70 10.33 -0.35
CA THR A 23 9.98 9.60 -0.47
C THR A 23 10.53 9.67 -1.90
N TRP A 24 9.67 9.54 -2.93
CA TRP A 24 10.11 9.73 -4.33
C TRP A 24 10.62 11.15 -4.60
N ALA A 25 9.94 12.16 -4.07
CA ALA A 25 10.37 13.55 -4.25
C ALA A 25 11.71 13.82 -3.55
N GLU A 26 11.92 13.27 -2.36
CA GLU A 26 13.17 13.38 -1.62
C GLU A 26 14.31 12.68 -2.39
N GLU A 27 14.08 11.48 -2.93
CA GLU A 27 15.07 10.75 -3.73
C GLU A 27 15.42 11.50 -5.04
N PHE A 28 14.43 12.02 -5.80
CA PHE A 28 14.71 12.86 -6.97
C PHE A 28 15.59 14.06 -6.61
N ARG A 29 15.33 14.70 -5.47
CA ARG A 29 16.15 15.83 -4.98
C ARG A 29 17.57 15.35 -4.62
N GLU A 30 17.74 14.21 -3.98
CA GLU A 30 19.04 13.65 -3.63
C GLU A 30 19.88 13.29 -4.86
N ARG A 31 19.21 12.91 -5.96
CA ARG A 31 19.84 12.74 -7.29
C ARG A 31 20.07 14.08 -8.03
N GLY A 32 19.93 15.22 -7.36
CA GLY A 32 20.23 16.57 -7.90
C GLY A 32 19.13 17.15 -8.81
N CYS A 33 17.91 16.65 -8.73
CA CYS A 33 16.78 17.23 -9.49
C CYS A 33 16.16 18.42 -8.74
N ASP A 34 15.71 19.42 -9.52
CA ASP A 34 14.84 20.51 -9.05
C ASP A 34 13.40 19.98 -9.01
N VAL A 35 12.88 19.71 -7.80
CA VAL A 35 11.59 19.05 -7.63
C VAL A 35 10.51 20.04 -7.21
N THR A 36 9.40 20.04 -7.93
CA THR A 36 8.19 20.80 -7.59
C THR A 36 7.00 19.86 -7.44
N ILE A 37 6.26 19.93 -6.33
CA ILE A 37 5.03 19.18 -6.12
C ILE A 37 3.83 20.09 -6.34
N LEU A 38 2.93 19.70 -7.25
CA LEU A 38 1.66 20.40 -7.51
C LEU A 38 0.53 19.58 -6.87
N THR A 39 -0.07 20.15 -5.80
CA THR A 39 -1.08 19.45 -5.02
C THR A 39 -2.24 20.35 -4.60
N ALA A 40 -3.26 19.78 -3.94
CA ALA A 40 -4.38 20.50 -3.37
C ALA A 40 -4.02 21.11 -1.99
N LYS A 41 -4.72 22.18 -1.61
CA LYS A 41 -4.65 22.69 -0.24
C LYS A 41 -5.22 21.63 0.72
N PRO A 42 -4.55 21.37 1.84
CA PRO A 42 -5.05 20.41 2.85
C PRO A 42 -6.33 20.93 3.53
N PRO A 43 -7.02 20.09 4.31
CA PRO A 43 -8.11 20.50 5.17
C PRO A 43 -7.73 21.67 6.09
N ARG A 44 -8.72 22.45 6.53
CA ARG A 44 -8.49 23.58 7.44
C ARG A 44 -7.90 23.11 8.77
N GLY A 45 -6.91 23.83 9.27
CA GLY A 45 -6.26 23.54 10.56
C GLY A 45 -5.16 22.45 10.49
N ALA A 46 -4.89 21.89 9.33
CA ALA A 46 -3.78 20.94 9.17
C ALA A 46 -2.43 21.64 9.30
N VAL A 47 -1.51 21.08 10.05
CA VAL A 47 -0.13 21.58 10.20
C VAL A 47 0.67 21.12 8.98
N ILE A 48 1.25 22.07 8.25
CA ILE A 48 2.03 21.79 7.04
C ILE A 48 3.47 21.45 7.45
N ASP A 49 3.92 20.26 7.03
CA ASP A 49 5.30 19.80 7.15
C ASP A 49 5.82 19.40 5.76
N ASP A 50 6.32 20.38 5.02
CA ASP A 50 6.84 20.14 3.67
C ASP A 50 8.27 19.59 3.70
N PRO A 51 8.63 18.71 2.76
CA PRO A 51 9.98 18.19 2.67
C PRO A 51 10.97 19.30 2.35
N ARG A 52 12.09 19.32 3.05
CA ARG A 52 13.12 20.36 2.90
C ARG A 52 13.73 20.38 1.50
N GLY A 53 13.86 21.56 0.91
CA GLY A 53 14.46 21.74 -0.41
C GLY A 53 13.57 21.31 -1.58
N ILE A 54 12.28 21.05 -1.35
CA ILE A 54 11.29 20.72 -2.36
C ILE A 54 10.19 21.79 -2.37
N GLU A 55 9.90 22.33 -3.54
CA GLU A 55 8.85 23.34 -3.67
C GLU A 55 7.47 22.67 -3.73
N VAL A 56 6.61 22.93 -2.73
CA VAL A 56 5.23 22.42 -2.70
C VAL A 56 4.23 23.54 -2.98
N ARG A 57 3.60 23.48 -4.15
CA ARG A 57 2.60 24.46 -4.58
C ARG A 57 1.20 23.87 -4.43
N ARG A 58 0.36 24.52 -3.62
CA ARG A 58 -1.01 24.08 -3.31
C ARG A 58 -2.05 24.97 -3.98
N ALA A 59 -3.10 24.35 -4.56
CA ALA A 59 -4.24 25.05 -5.12
C ALA A 59 -5.53 24.72 -4.31
N PRO A 60 -6.47 25.67 -4.21
CA PRO A 60 -7.79 25.37 -3.66
C PRO A 60 -8.47 24.26 -4.46
N VAL A 61 -9.20 23.39 -3.75
CA VAL A 61 -9.95 22.28 -4.34
C VAL A 61 -11.29 22.16 -3.63
N LYS A 62 -12.31 21.69 -4.36
CA LYS A 62 -13.61 21.38 -3.78
C LYS A 62 -13.51 20.11 -2.95
N ARG A 63 -13.91 20.19 -1.68
CA ARG A 63 -13.97 19.06 -0.75
C ARG A 63 -15.42 18.76 -0.37
N ASP A 64 -15.69 17.52 0.02
CA ASP A 64 -16.96 17.12 0.59
C ASP A 64 -17.12 17.63 2.05
N ARG A 65 -18.26 17.31 2.68
CA ARG A 65 -18.53 17.70 4.07
C ARG A 65 -17.52 17.08 5.07
N GLN A 66 -16.94 15.94 4.73
CA GLN A 66 -15.94 15.24 5.52
C GLN A 66 -14.50 15.68 5.18
N GLN A 67 -14.35 16.74 4.37
CA GLN A 67 -13.08 17.31 3.92
C GLN A 67 -12.27 16.41 2.96
N TYR A 68 -12.87 15.40 2.35
CA TYR A 68 -12.22 14.58 1.33
C TYR A 68 -12.41 15.16 -0.09
N VAL A 69 -11.43 14.89 -0.95
CA VAL A 69 -11.52 15.21 -2.39
C VAL A 69 -12.09 13.99 -3.10
N ARG A 70 -13.43 13.91 -3.17
CA ARG A 70 -14.17 12.79 -3.76
C ARG A 70 -15.18 13.27 -4.80
N GLY A 71 -15.33 12.48 -5.86
CA GLY A 71 -16.32 12.72 -6.92
C GLY A 71 -15.80 13.63 -8.04
N TYR A 72 -16.43 13.54 -9.21
CA TYR A 72 -15.97 14.16 -10.46
C TYR A 72 -15.78 15.67 -10.38
N LEU A 73 -16.71 16.39 -9.73
CA LEU A 73 -16.59 17.85 -9.58
C LEU A 73 -15.40 18.26 -8.70
N SER A 74 -15.11 17.46 -7.67
CA SER A 74 -13.93 17.66 -6.83
C SER A 74 -12.65 17.39 -7.61
N TYR A 75 -12.64 16.36 -8.45
CA TYR A 75 -11.49 16.04 -9.32
C TYR A 75 -11.26 17.14 -10.35
N LEU A 76 -12.30 17.61 -11.05
CA LEU A 76 -12.18 18.71 -12.00
C LEU A 76 -11.69 20.01 -11.35
N SER A 77 -12.08 20.28 -10.09
CA SER A 77 -11.62 21.46 -9.37
C SER A 77 -10.10 21.45 -9.07
N PHE A 78 -9.48 20.29 -9.11
CA PHE A 78 -8.03 20.13 -9.08
C PHE A 78 -7.43 20.11 -10.49
N ASP A 79 -8.00 19.33 -11.40
CA ASP A 79 -7.44 19.02 -12.72
C ASP A 79 -7.40 20.24 -13.65
N ILE A 80 -8.44 21.09 -13.64
CA ILE A 80 -8.47 22.31 -14.46
C ILE A 80 -7.36 23.29 -14.04
N PRO A 81 -7.25 23.71 -12.76
CA PRO A 81 -6.11 24.52 -12.32
C PRO A 81 -4.76 23.87 -12.57
N LEU A 82 -4.64 22.52 -12.44
CA LEU A 82 -3.42 21.79 -12.72
C LEU A 82 -2.96 21.98 -14.17
N ALA A 83 -3.88 21.89 -15.15
CA ALA A 83 -3.58 22.11 -16.55
C ALA A 83 -2.92 23.48 -16.78
N PHE A 84 -3.53 24.55 -16.26
CA PHE A 84 -2.97 25.90 -16.37
C PHE A 84 -1.62 26.05 -15.68
N ARG A 85 -1.48 25.48 -14.49
CA ARG A 85 -0.22 25.52 -13.72
C ARG A 85 0.90 24.80 -14.45
N LEU A 86 0.63 23.68 -15.10
CA LEU A 86 1.60 22.93 -15.90
C LEU A 86 1.93 23.68 -17.20
N LEU A 87 0.94 24.25 -17.89
CA LEU A 87 1.12 24.94 -19.17
C LEU A 87 1.96 26.23 -19.00
N PHE A 88 1.72 26.99 -17.93
CA PHE A 88 2.35 28.31 -17.71
C PHE A 88 3.54 28.28 -16.74
N SER A 89 3.91 27.12 -16.18
CA SER A 89 5.13 27.00 -15.38
C SER A 89 6.38 26.86 -16.24
N ARG A 90 7.57 27.00 -15.63
CA ARG A 90 8.81 26.60 -16.30
C ARG A 90 8.68 25.17 -16.81
N ARG A 91 9.23 24.89 -18.00
CA ARG A 91 9.22 23.54 -18.58
C ARG A 91 9.88 22.56 -17.62
N ALA A 92 9.22 21.42 -17.41
CA ALA A 92 9.79 20.28 -16.71
C ALA A 92 10.48 19.33 -17.71
N ASP A 93 11.41 18.55 -17.22
CA ASP A 93 12.04 17.46 -17.96
C ASP A 93 11.26 16.17 -17.79
N LEU A 94 10.49 16.05 -16.68
CA LEU A 94 9.64 14.89 -16.37
C LEU A 94 8.41 15.33 -15.56
N TYR A 95 7.26 14.72 -15.86
CA TYR A 95 6.10 14.71 -14.98
C TYR A 95 5.95 13.35 -14.31
N VAL A 96 5.75 13.32 -12.99
CA VAL A 96 5.34 12.14 -12.22
C VAL A 96 3.88 12.35 -11.80
N VAL A 97 3.02 11.39 -12.12
CA VAL A 97 1.57 11.57 -11.97
C VAL A 97 0.98 10.52 -11.05
N GLU A 98 0.23 10.99 -10.06
CA GLU A 98 -0.64 10.15 -9.24
C GLU A 98 -2.08 10.23 -9.76
N PRO A 99 -2.78 9.10 -10.05
CA PRO A 99 -4.17 9.10 -10.45
C PRO A 99 -5.10 9.87 -9.50
N PRO A 100 -6.29 10.26 -9.95
CA PRO A 100 -7.23 9.53 -10.80
C PRO A 100 -7.00 9.69 -12.31
N PRO A 101 -7.75 8.90 -13.13
CA PRO A 101 -7.64 8.93 -14.59
C PRO A 101 -7.77 10.31 -15.22
N THR A 102 -8.59 11.20 -14.66
CA THR A 102 -8.77 12.57 -15.15
C THR A 102 -7.50 13.40 -14.98
N THR A 103 -6.79 13.24 -13.88
CA THR A 103 -5.50 13.90 -13.65
C THR A 103 -4.44 13.41 -14.65
N VAL A 104 -4.39 12.08 -14.87
CA VAL A 104 -3.46 11.49 -15.86
C VAL A 104 -3.77 12.01 -17.26
N ALA A 105 -5.06 12.07 -17.64
CA ALA A 105 -5.51 12.59 -18.92
C ALA A 105 -5.10 14.05 -19.14
N VAL A 106 -5.28 14.90 -18.13
CA VAL A 106 -4.85 16.31 -18.17
C VAL A 106 -3.34 16.41 -18.35
N VAL A 107 -2.58 15.62 -17.57
CA VAL A 107 -1.12 15.64 -17.69
C VAL A 107 -0.68 15.14 -19.08
N ARG A 108 -1.33 14.10 -19.64
CA ARG A 108 -1.05 13.65 -21.01
C ARG A 108 -1.21 14.75 -22.04
N VAL A 109 -2.30 15.52 -21.99
CA VAL A 109 -2.52 16.64 -22.91
C VAL A 109 -1.40 17.69 -22.78
N VAL A 110 -1.11 18.09 -21.54
CA VAL A 110 -0.06 19.10 -21.31
C VAL A 110 1.32 18.57 -21.67
N ALA A 111 1.60 17.31 -21.37
CA ALA A 111 2.86 16.62 -21.72
C ALA A 111 3.11 16.64 -23.23
N ALA A 112 2.07 16.34 -24.03
CA ALA A 112 2.14 16.41 -25.48
C ALA A 112 2.41 17.84 -25.97
N LEU A 113 1.68 18.84 -25.46
CA LEU A 113 1.86 20.26 -25.84
C LEU A 113 3.25 20.80 -25.44
N ARG A 114 3.76 20.37 -24.30
CA ARG A 114 5.03 20.82 -23.76
C ARG A 114 6.22 19.96 -24.21
N ARG A 115 5.95 18.84 -24.93
CA ARG A 115 6.95 17.82 -25.30
C ARG A 115 7.77 17.38 -24.09
N THR A 116 7.09 17.05 -23.01
CA THR A 116 7.68 16.58 -21.75
C THR A 116 7.18 15.16 -21.48
N PRO A 117 8.05 14.18 -21.24
CA PRO A 117 7.62 12.83 -20.89
C PRO A 117 6.93 12.80 -19.52
N TYR A 118 6.11 11.76 -19.28
CA TYR A 118 5.54 11.53 -17.97
C TYR A 118 5.52 10.05 -17.62
N VAL A 119 5.59 9.78 -16.31
CA VAL A 119 5.44 8.46 -15.71
C VAL A 119 4.26 8.48 -14.74
N VAL A 120 3.64 7.33 -14.52
CA VAL A 120 2.44 7.22 -13.69
C VAL A 120 2.66 6.23 -12.56
N ARG A 121 2.35 6.62 -11.33
CA ARG A 121 2.19 5.70 -10.21
C ARG A 121 0.82 5.03 -10.32
N ALA A 122 0.78 3.83 -10.88
CA ALA A 122 -0.45 3.09 -11.13
C ALA A 122 -0.74 2.13 -9.96
N ALA A 123 -1.31 2.65 -8.87
CA ALA A 123 -1.60 1.88 -7.66
C ALA A 123 -2.85 1.00 -7.78
N ASP A 124 -3.81 1.42 -8.60
CA ASP A 124 -5.11 0.78 -8.79
C ASP A 124 -5.55 0.86 -10.24
N TYR A 125 -6.47 -0.02 -10.65
CA TYR A 125 -7.21 0.12 -11.89
C TYR A 125 -8.54 0.82 -11.62
N TRP A 126 -8.53 2.15 -11.74
CA TRP A 126 -9.60 3.04 -11.29
C TRP A 126 -10.96 2.78 -11.93
N SER A 127 -10.99 2.40 -13.19
CA SER A 127 -12.26 2.09 -13.87
C SER A 127 -12.94 0.85 -13.30
N GLU A 128 -12.22 -0.12 -12.80
CA GLU A 128 -12.76 -1.28 -12.09
C GLU A 128 -13.21 -0.90 -10.67
N ALA A 129 -12.42 -0.12 -9.96
CA ALA A 129 -12.82 0.41 -8.65
C ALA A 129 -14.11 1.26 -8.74
N ALA A 130 -14.34 1.96 -9.85
CA ALA A 130 -15.55 2.75 -10.08
C ALA A 130 -16.82 1.90 -10.23
N GLU A 131 -16.71 0.62 -10.60
CA GLU A 131 -17.85 -0.31 -10.69
C GLU A 131 -18.54 -0.51 -9.33
N MET A 132 -17.80 -0.34 -8.23
CA MET A 132 -18.38 -0.39 -6.88
C MET A 132 -19.23 0.84 -6.53
N VAL A 133 -19.07 1.95 -7.25
CA VAL A 133 -19.72 3.23 -6.95
C VAL A 133 -20.83 3.54 -7.95
N THR A 134 -20.75 3.02 -9.18
CA THR A 134 -21.75 3.28 -10.23
C THR A 134 -21.95 2.04 -11.10
N SER A 135 -23.22 1.78 -11.44
CA SER A 135 -23.62 0.76 -12.40
C SER A 135 -23.84 1.30 -13.83
N SER A 136 -23.61 2.61 -14.04
CA SER A 136 -23.81 3.23 -15.36
C SER A 136 -22.75 2.77 -16.36
N ARG A 137 -23.16 1.93 -17.32
CA ARG A 137 -22.29 1.41 -18.39
C ARG A 137 -21.64 2.52 -19.22
N LEU A 138 -22.34 3.64 -19.42
CA LEU A 138 -21.82 4.78 -20.16
C LEU A 138 -20.67 5.45 -19.40
N ILE A 139 -20.86 5.74 -18.11
CA ILE A 139 -19.84 6.36 -17.25
C ILE A 139 -18.60 5.46 -17.17
N LEU A 140 -18.80 4.18 -16.90
CA LEU A 140 -17.71 3.19 -16.83
C LEU A 140 -16.99 3.07 -18.18
N GLY A 141 -17.71 3.06 -19.30
CA GLY A 141 -17.12 3.00 -20.63
C GLY A 141 -16.27 4.23 -20.97
N VAL A 142 -16.71 5.42 -20.60
CA VAL A 142 -15.92 6.66 -20.75
C VAL A 142 -14.69 6.62 -19.84
N LEU A 143 -14.86 6.24 -18.58
CA LEU A 143 -13.77 6.20 -17.61
C LEU A 143 -12.67 5.21 -18.06
N ARG A 144 -13.05 4.00 -18.52
CA ARG A 144 -12.09 3.02 -19.06
C ARG A 144 -11.31 3.56 -20.26
N ARG A 145 -11.98 4.27 -21.18
CA ARG A 145 -11.30 4.88 -22.33
C ARG A 145 -10.35 6.00 -21.92
N VAL A 146 -10.76 6.87 -21.00
CA VAL A 146 -9.93 7.96 -20.49
C VAL A 146 -8.72 7.41 -19.75
N GLU A 147 -8.92 6.40 -18.89
CA GLU A 147 -7.84 5.74 -18.16
C GLU A 147 -6.85 5.06 -19.12
N ALA A 148 -7.34 4.20 -20.01
CA ALA A 148 -6.49 3.52 -20.98
C ALA A 148 -5.74 4.52 -21.87
N TRP A 149 -6.41 5.57 -22.33
CA TRP A 149 -5.78 6.63 -23.09
C TRP A 149 -4.71 7.36 -22.26
N GLY A 150 -5.01 7.75 -21.01
CA GLY A 150 -4.06 8.39 -20.10
C GLY A 150 -2.81 7.55 -19.88
N LEU A 151 -3.00 6.27 -19.52
CA LEU A 151 -1.90 5.34 -19.23
C LEU A 151 -1.08 4.98 -20.47
N SER A 152 -1.71 4.82 -21.65
CA SER A 152 -1.00 4.46 -22.89
C SER A 152 -0.07 5.56 -23.43
N GLY A 153 -0.18 6.78 -22.94
CA GLY A 153 0.74 7.87 -23.33
C GLY A 153 1.93 8.05 -22.40
N ALA A 154 1.95 7.36 -21.26
CA ALA A 154 3.06 7.42 -20.34
C ALA A 154 4.29 6.70 -20.89
N MET A 155 5.47 7.11 -20.47
CA MET A 155 6.72 6.42 -20.80
C MET A 155 6.87 5.15 -19.96
N MET A 156 6.37 5.16 -18.73
CA MET A 156 6.39 4.04 -17.81
C MET A 156 5.25 4.11 -16.79
N LEU A 157 4.77 2.94 -16.38
CA LEU A 157 3.84 2.77 -15.25
C LEU A 157 4.58 2.11 -14.09
N PHE A 158 4.50 2.69 -12.92
CA PHE A 158 4.93 2.05 -11.68
C PHE A 158 3.70 1.42 -11.01
N SER A 159 3.50 0.13 -11.26
CA SER A 159 2.34 -0.59 -10.76
C SER A 159 2.53 -1.11 -9.33
N ALA A 160 1.42 -1.29 -8.62
CA ALA A 160 1.47 -1.78 -7.25
C ALA A 160 1.96 -3.24 -7.14
N HIS A 161 1.64 -4.09 -8.14
CA HIS A 161 1.98 -5.51 -8.13
C HIS A 161 1.85 -6.11 -9.54
N GLN A 162 2.47 -7.27 -9.76
CA GLN A 162 2.48 -7.93 -11.07
C GLN A 162 1.07 -8.22 -11.63
N PRO A 163 0.10 -8.76 -10.86
CA PRO A 163 -1.26 -8.95 -11.37
C PRO A 163 -1.92 -7.67 -11.90
N LEU A 164 -1.64 -6.51 -11.31
CA LEU A 164 -2.12 -5.23 -11.86
C LEU A 164 -1.46 -4.88 -13.19
N THR A 165 -0.16 -5.13 -13.32
CA THR A 165 0.56 -4.98 -14.59
C THR A 165 -0.06 -5.86 -15.69
N ASP A 166 -0.36 -7.10 -15.37
CA ASP A 166 -0.96 -8.04 -16.32
C ASP A 166 -2.39 -7.60 -16.69
N ARG A 167 -3.11 -7.02 -15.74
CA ARG A 167 -4.44 -6.45 -15.97
C ARG A 167 -4.40 -5.28 -16.96
N PHE A 168 -3.42 -4.40 -16.86
CA PHE A 168 -3.20 -3.34 -17.84
C PHE A 168 -2.95 -3.90 -19.23
N ARG A 169 -2.14 -4.95 -19.36
CA ARG A 169 -1.88 -5.63 -20.66
C ARG A 169 -3.13 -6.25 -21.25
N ILE A 170 -3.95 -6.94 -20.43
CA ILE A 170 -5.23 -7.50 -20.86
C ILE A 170 -6.18 -6.40 -21.34
N ALA A 171 -6.15 -5.22 -20.73
CA ALA A 171 -6.92 -4.05 -21.14
C ALA A 171 -6.34 -3.33 -22.38
N GLY A 172 -5.28 -3.85 -23.00
CA GLY A 172 -4.65 -3.28 -24.17
C GLY A 172 -3.70 -2.11 -23.89
N ILE A 173 -3.32 -1.89 -22.64
CA ILE A 173 -2.35 -0.86 -22.24
C ILE A 173 -0.96 -1.49 -22.31
N MET A 174 -0.22 -1.18 -23.38
CA MET A 174 1.09 -1.77 -23.69
C MET A 174 2.27 -0.92 -23.19
N THR A 175 2.00 0.13 -22.43
CA THR A 175 3.05 0.95 -21.80
C THR A 175 3.94 0.08 -20.92
N PRO A 176 5.29 0.22 -20.96
CA PRO A 176 6.18 -0.46 -20.04
C PRO A 176 5.74 -0.26 -18.59
N ALA A 177 5.68 -1.34 -17.82
CA ALA A 177 5.23 -1.28 -16.45
C ALA A 177 6.17 -2.08 -15.54
N VAL A 178 6.53 -1.46 -14.41
CA VAL A 178 7.40 -2.03 -13.39
C VAL A 178 6.59 -2.20 -12.10
N PRO A 179 6.42 -3.43 -11.58
CA PRO A 179 5.80 -3.66 -10.29
C PRO A 179 6.76 -3.24 -9.18
N ILE A 180 6.35 -2.27 -8.36
CA ILE A 180 7.20 -1.67 -7.32
C ILE A 180 6.77 -2.04 -5.89
N GLY A 181 5.57 -2.57 -5.70
CA GLY A 181 5.00 -2.79 -4.36
C GLY A 181 4.49 -1.52 -3.69
N PHE A 182 4.10 -1.65 -2.43
CA PHE A 182 3.71 -0.52 -1.58
C PHE A 182 4.81 -0.12 -0.59
N GLY A 183 5.60 -1.09 -0.16
CA GLY A 183 6.70 -0.90 0.75
C GLY A 183 6.33 -0.66 2.22
N ALA A 184 7.34 -0.63 3.06
CA ALA A 184 7.25 -0.26 4.47
C ALA A 184 8.17 0.93 4.79
N GLU A 185 7.76 1.75 5.77
CA GLU A 185 8.63 2.80 6.32
C GLU A 185 9.62 2.17 7.32
N THR A 186 10.82 1.89 6.84
CA THR A 186 11.86 1.21 7.64
C THR A 186 12.50 2.06 8.73
N LYS A 187 12.19 3.36 8.77
CA LYS A 187 12.52 4.18 9.95
C LYS A 187 11.70 3.76 11.17
N ASP A 188 10.47 3.31 10.94
CA ASP A 188 9.53 2.87 11.97
C ASP A 188 9.57 1.36 12.16
N PHE A 189 9.63 0.58 11.07
CA PHE A 189 9.58 -0.88 11.09
C PHE A 189 10.96 -1.48 10.86
N ARG A 190 11.50 -2.12 11.88
CA ARG A 190 12.82 -2.77 11.86
C ARG A 190 12.90 -3.92 12.87
N TYR A 191 13.74 -4.88 12.60
CA TYR A 191 14.08 -5.92 13.56
C TYR A 191 15.07 -5.40 14.59
N ASP A 192 14.81 -5.67 15.87
CA ASP A 192 15.60 -5.20 17.01
C ASP A 192 16.36 -6.31 17.76
N GLY A 193 16.40 -7.53 17.18
CA GLY A 193 17.16 -8.66 17.73
C GLY A 193 16.36 -9.54 18.69
N GLN A 194 15.07 -9.31 18.89
CA GLN A 194 14.24 -10.10 19.81
C GLN A 194 14.02 -11.53 19.31
N ALA A 195 14.06 -12.49 20.23
CA ALA A 195 13.60 -13.84 19.97
C ALA A 195 12.08 -13.95 20.10
N PRO A 196 11.42 -14.85 19.33
CA PRO A 196 10.00 -15.10 19.51
C PRO A 196 9.72 -15.63 20.93
N PRO A 197 8.54 -15.27 21.49
CA PRO A 197 8.22 -15.64 22.87
C PRO A 197 7.78 -17.09 22.98
N GLU A 198 7.93 -17.64 24.16
CA GLU A 198 7.31 -18.86 24.58
C GLU A 198 6.44 -18.57 25.81
N PRO A 199 5.13 -18.83 25.76
CA PRO A 199 4.34 -19.44 24.67
C PRO A 199 4.20 -18.56 23.43
N PRO A 200 3.84 -19.18 22.26
CA PRO A 200 3.75 -18.49 20.98
C PRO A 200 2.75 -17.32 20.97
N VAL A 201 3.11 -16.23 20.30
CA VAL A 201 2.23 -15.06 20.12
C VAL A 201 2.08 -14.75 18.63
N PHE A 202 0.83 -14.66 18.18
CA PHE A 202 0.44 -14.28 16.84
C PHE A 202 -0.13 -12.85 16.86
N ILE A 203 0.25 -12.02 15.88
CA ILE A 203 -0.16 -10.62 15.82
C ILE A 203 -0.96 -10.34 14.55
N TYR A 204 -2.14 -9.77 14.71
CA TYR A 204 -2.86 -9.11 13.61
C TYR A 204 -2.78 -7.60 13.81
N ALA A 205 -2.23 -6.86 12.86
CA ALA A 205 -2.15 -5.40 12.92
C ALA A 205 -2.93 -4.77 11.77
N GLY A 206 -3.95 -3.96 12.08
CA GLY A 206 -4.72 -3.24 11.07
C GLY A 206 -6.21 -3.16 11.34
N THR A 207 -6.96 -2.73 10.31
CA THR A 207 -8.42 -2.57 10.40
C THR A 207 -9.13 -3.92 10.50
N HIS A 208 -10.14 -3.99 11.35
CA HIS A 208 -11.06 -5.12 11.47
C HIS A 208 -12.36 -4.77 10.74
N SER A 209 -12.51 -5.24 9.52
CA SER A 209 -13.72 -5.03 8.71
C SER A 209 -14.04 -6.28 7.91
N GLU A 210 -15.30 -6.41 7.50
CA GLU A 210 -15.83 -7.58 6.77
C GLU A 210 -14.92 -8.01 5.60
N TRP A 211 -14.43 -7.06 4.82
CA TRP A 211 -13.59 -7.40 3.67
C TRP A 211 -12.15 -7.80 4.03
N HIS A 212 -11.67 -7.48 5.24
CA HIS A 212 -10.40 -8.01 5.75
C HIS A 212 -10.57 -9.44 6.29
N GLY A 213 -11.74 -9.74 6.87
CA GLY A 213 -12.05 -11.07 7.36
C GLY A 213 -11.12 -11.57 8.47
N ALA A 214 -10.69 -10.69 9.37
CA ALA A 214 -9.71 -11.01 10.40
C ALA A 214 -10.22 -12.03 11.44
N GLY A 215 -11.54 -12.22 11.52
CA GLY A 215 -12.18 -13.16 12.43
C GLY A 215 -11.85 -14.64 12.18
N ILE A 216 -11.33 -15.00 10.99
CA ILE A 216 -10.90 -16.36 10.66
C ILE A 216 -9.79 -16.86 11.60
N PHE A 217 -8.91 -15.96 12.07
CA PHE A 217 -7.84 -16.33 12.99
C PHE A 217 -8.33 -16.59 14.42
N VAL A 218 -9.51 -16.10 14.80
CA VAL A 218 -10.15 -16.47 16.07
C VAL A 218 -10.56 -17.95 16.02
N GLU A 219 -11.12 -18.42 14.88
CA GLU A 219 -11.48 -19.81 14.66
C GLU A 219 -10.23 -20.70 14.61
N ALA A 220 -9.21 -20.27 13.86
CA ALA A 220 -7.93 -20.96 13.80
C ALA A 220 -7.26 -21.07 15.18
N MET A 221 -7.31 -20.01 16.00
CA MET A 221 -6.71 -19.98 17.33
C MET A 221 -7.34 -21.01 18.28
N HIS A 222 -8.64 -21.29 18.15
CA HIS A 222 -9.29 -22.35 18.91
C HIS A 222 -8.61 -23.71 18.70
N GLN A 223 -8.22 -24.02 17.47
CA GLN A 223 -7.50 -25.26 17.15
C GLN A 223 -6.04 -25.22 17.60
N VAL A 224 -5.36 -24.07 17.45
CA VAL A 224 -3.97 -23.89 17.89
C VAL A 224 -3.82 -24.14 19.39
N LEU A 225 -4.79 -23.73 20.20
CA LEU A 225 -4.77 -23.92 21.65
C LEU A 225 -4.83 -25.40 22.09
N HIS A 226 -5.27 -26.33 21.25
CA HIS A 226 -5.20 -27.76 21.55
C HIS A 226 -3.75 -28.28 21.57
N GLN A 227 -2.86 -27.71 20.74
CA GLN A 227 -1.45 -28.09 20.66
C GLN A 227 -0.55 -27.15 21.50
N HIS A 228 -0.94 -25.89 21.59
CA HIS A 228 -0.20 -24.83 22.28
C HIS A 228 -1.11 -24.08 23.27
N PRO A 229 -1.45 -24.67 24.44
CA PRO A 229 -2.45 -24.11 25.36
C PRO A 229 -2.16 -22.70 25.90
N GLY A 230 -0.88 -22.28 25.87
CA GLY A 230 -0.45 -20.95 26.29
C GLY A 230 -0.33 -19.93 25.16
N ALA A 231 -0.63 -20.31 23.91
CA ALA A 231 -0.52 -19.40 22.77
C ALA A 231 -1.51 -18.23 22.89
N ARG A 232 -1.13 -17.08 22.29
CA ARG A 232 -1.98 -15.88 22.27
C ARG A 232 -2.11 -15.35 20.84
N LEU A 233 -3.28 -14.74 20.57
CA LEU A 233 -3.56 -13.98 19.37
C LEU A 233 -3.93 -12.56 19.77
N GLU A 234 -3.14 -11.60 19.33
CA GLU A 234 -3.31 -10.20 19.69
C GLU A 234 -3.66 -9.36 18.46
N TYR A 235 -4.75 -8.62 18.55
CA TYR A 235 -5.23 -7.71 17.51
C TYR A 235 -4.91 -6.26 17.87
N TYR A 236 -4.14 -5.58 17.03
CA TYR A 236 -3.83 -4.15 17.16
C TYR A 236 -4.54 -3.36 16.07
N GLY A 237 -5.57 -2.61 16.43
CA GLY A 237 -6.34 -1.83 15.47
C GLY A 237 -7.77 -1.56 15.92
N ASN A 238 -8.53 -0.97 14.99
CA ASN A 238 -9.97 -0.72 15.16
C ASN A 238 -10.73 -1.24 13.93
N GLY A 239 -12.04 -1.41 14.10
CA GLY A 239 -12.93 -1.78 13.00
C GLY A 239 -14.28 -2.23 13.51
N GLU A 240 -15.23 -2.31 12.58
CA GLU A 240 -16.63 -2.65 12.85
C GLU A 240 -16.81 -4.11 13.32
N ASP A 241 -15.93 -5.02 12.89
CA ASP A 241 -16.04 -6.46 13.21
C ASP A 241 -15.51 -6.81 14.60
N ARG A 242 -14.92 -5.86 15.33
CA ARG A 242 -14.27 -6.12 16.62
C ARG A 242 -15.20 -6.80 17.63
N GLU A 243 -16.43 -6.30 17.76
CA GLU A 243 -17.41 -6.84 18.71
C GLU A 243 -17.82 -8.27 18.35
N GLU A 244 -17.99 -8.54 17.04
CA GLU A 244 -18.29 -9.88 16.52
C GLU A 244 -17.15 -10.86 16.80
N MET A 245 -15.90 -10.46 16.53
CA MET A 245 -14.71 -11.26 16.82
C MET A 245 -14.56 -11.58 18.31
N GLN A 246 -14.85 -10.62 19.19
CA GLN A 246 -14.86 -10.82 20.64
C GLN A 246 -15.98 -11.79 21.07
N ALA A 247 -17.17 -11.67 20.47
CA ALA A 247 -18.29 -12.59 20.73
C ALA A 247 -17.93 -14.00 20.26
N LYS A 248 -17.29 -14.16 19.11
CA LYS A 248 -16.77 -15.42 18.59
C LYS A 248 -15.76 -16.05 19.55
N ALA A 249 -14.79 -15.30 20.05
CA ALA A 249 -13.81 -15.78 21.03
C ALA A 249 -14.47 -16.29 22.33
N ARG A 250 -15.47 -15.56 22.85
CA ARG A 250 -16.26 -16.01 24.01
C ARG A 250 -17.07 -17.28 23.71
N GLY A 251 -17.70 -17.34 22.54
CA GLY A 251 -18.46 -18.53 22.11
C GLY A 251 -17.61 -19.80 22.01
N LEU A 252 -16.34 -19.65 21.68
CA LEU A 252 -15.35 -20.73 21.62
C LEU A 252 -14.63 -20.98 22.96
N GLY A 253 -14.87 -20.16 23.99
CA GLY A 253 -14.23 -20.29 25.31
C GLY A 253 -12.75 -19.92 25.33
N ILE A 254 -12.28 -19.10 24.38
CA ILE A 254 -10.87 -18.72 24.21
C ILE A 254 -10.61 -17.22 24.40
N GLU A 255 -11.54 -16.51 25.05
CA GLU A 255 -11.44 -15.04 25.23
C GLU A 255 -10.20 -14.60 26.02
N LYS A 256 -9.59 -15.48 26.81
CA LYS A 256 -8.33 -15.22 27.53
C LYS A 256 -7.09 -15.32 26.67
N SER A 257 -7.19 -15.97 25.52
CA SER A 257 -6.10 -16.19 24.56
C SER A 257 -6.21 -15.27 23.34
N VAL A 258 -7.29 -14.49 23.20
CA VAL A 258 -7.52 -13.55 22.10
C VAL A 258 -7.73 -12.17 22.65
N GLU A 259 -6.76 -11.30 22.44
CA GLU A 259 -6.72 -9.96 23.00
C GLU A 259 -6.87 -8.88 21.93
N PHE A 260 -7.53 -7.77 22.28
CA PHE A 260 -7.83 -6.68 21.34
C PHE A 260 -7.34 -5.35 21.90
N TYR A 261 -6.42 -4.73 21.19
CA TYR A 261 -5.82 -3.45 21.55
C TYR A 261 -6.23 -2.34 20.58
N ALA A 262 -6.16 -1.09 21.04
CA ALA A 262 -6.29 0.07 20.18
C ALA A 262 -5.10 0.19 19.21
N PRO A 263 -5.23 0.99 18.13
CA PRO A 263 -4.09 1.31 17.29
C PRO A 263 -2.96 1.96 18.08
N ILE A 264 -1.74 1.56 17.83
CA ILE A 264 -0.53 2.08 18.47
C ILE A 264 0.39 2.73 17.44
N PRO A 265 1.32 3.60 17.85
CA PRO A 265 2.29 4.21 16.94
C PRO A 265 3.14 3.16 16.19
N PRO A 266 3.55 3.43 14.94
CA PRO A 266 4.30 2.48 14.11
C PRO A 266 5.56 1.93 14.78
N ALA A 267 6.36 2.77 15.46
CA ALA A 267 7.56 2.31 16.15
C ALA A 267 7.28 1.33 17.30
N ALA A 268 6.19 1.54 18.07
CA ALA A 268 5.76 0.61 19.10
C ALA A 268 5.24 -0.70 18.50
N LEU A 269 4.49 -0.61 17.39
CA LEU A 269 4.03 -1.79 16.66
C LEU A 269 5.23 -2.60 16.11
N SER A 270 6.26 -1.94 15.63
CA SER A 270 7.49 -2.60 15.14
C SER A 270 8.10 -3.51 16.19
N THR A 271 8.24 -3.04 17.44
CA THR A 271 8.78 -3.85 18.54
C THR A 271 7.92 -5.08 18.82
N ILE A 272 6.59 -4.93 18.77
CA ILE A 272 5.66 -6.05 18.98
C ILE A 272 5.77 -7.07 17.83
N LEU A 273 5.82 -6.60 16.58
CA LEU A 273 6.00 -7.47 15.42
C LEU A 273 7.35 -8.19 15.46
N ALA A 274 8.43 -7.49 15.84
CA ALA A 274 9.77 -8.06 15.95
C ALA A 274 9.83 -9.21 16.98
N ALA A 275 9.03 -9.14 18.03
CA ALA A 275 8.94 -10.16 19.06
C ALA A 275 7.97 -11.31 18.71
N ALA A 276 6.97 -11.11 17.83
CA ALA A 276 5.92 -12.10 17.58
C ALA A 276 6.46 -13.41 16.98
N THR A 277 5.78 -14.53 17.21
CA THR A 277 6.07 -15.82 16.55
C THR A 277 5.84 -15.71 15.06
N ALA A 278 4.69 -15.19 14.66
CA ALA A 278 4.35 -14.82 13.29
C ALA A 278 3.28 -13.71 13.30
N THR A 279 3.21 -12.95 12.22
CA THR A 279 2.05 -12.10 11.98
C THR A 279 1.01 -12.84 11.17
N VAL A 280 -0.26 -12.55 11.45
CA VAL A 280 -1.37 -13.07 10.67
C VAL A 280 -2.05 -11.93 9.91
N ALA A 281 -2.39 -12.17 8.67
CA ALA A 281 -3.06 -11.20 7.81
C ALA A 281 -4.10 -11.92 6.94
N SER A 282 -5.20 -11.25 6.63
CA SER A 282 -6.25 -11.84 5.78
C SER A 282 -6.91 -10.83 4.86
N LEU A 283 -7.52 -11.37 3.81
CA LEU A 283 -8.49 -10.70 2.96
C LEU A 283 -9.61 -11.70 2.67
N ALA A 284 -10.85 -11.35 3.01
CA ALA A 284 -12.01 -12.21 2.75
C ALA A 284 -12.19 -12.46 1.25
N PRO A 285 -12.77 -13.60 0.82
CA PRO A 285 -12.94 -13.95 -0.59
C PRO A 285 -14.09 -13.17 -1.25
N VAL A 286 -13.95 -11.84 -1.31
CA VAL A 286 -14.87 -10.94 -2.00
C VAL A 286 -14.22 -10.40 -3.28
N PRO A 287 -14.98 -10.11 -4.35
CA PRO A 287 -14.42 -9.78 -5.67
C PRO A 287 -13.35 -8.66 -5.66
N ARG A 288 -13.52 -7.64 -4.82
CA ARG A 288 -12.54 -6.54 -4.70
C ARG A 288 -11.17 -7.00 -4.22
N ASN A 289 -11.11 -8.06 -3.43
CA ASN A 289 -9.88 -8.56 -2.84
C ASN A 289 -9.02 -9.37 -3.80
N ASN A 290 -9.55 -9.72 -4.98
CA ASN A 290 -8.75 -10.33 -6.04
C ASN A 290 -7.61 -9.41 -6.54
N TYR A 291 -7.70 -8.11 -6.27
CA TYR A 291 -6.70 -7.11 -6.67
C TYR A 291 -6.09 -6.36 -5.47
N ALA A 292 -6.59 -6.60 -4.27
CA ALA A 292 -6.10 -5.96 -3.07
C ALA A 292 -4.83 -6.67 -2.55
N LEU A 293 -3.80 -5.90 -2.21
CA LEU A 293 -2.62 -6.40 -1.54
C LEU A 293 -2.66 -6.01 -0.07
N ALA A 294 -2.42 -6.97 0.82
CA ALA A 294 -2.38 -6.74 2.26
C ALA A 294 -1.07 -6.02 2.63
N THR A 295 -1.06 -4.69 2.60
CA THR A 295 0.15 -3.87 2.80
C THR A 295 0.83 -4.06 4.14
N LYS A 296 0.10 -4.55 5.16
CA LYS A 296 0.64 -4.90 6.49
C LYS A 296 1.75 -5.96 6.45
N VAL A 297 1.78 -6.77 5.38
CA VAL A 297 2.83 -7.77 5.14
C VAL A 297 4.22 -7.14 5.10
N TYR A 298 4.37 -6.00 4.44
CA TYR A 298 5.66 -5.32 4.34
C TYR A 298 6.20 -4.85 5.70
N ALA A 299 5.32 -4.33 6.56
CA ALA A 299 5.70 -3.91 7.92
C ALA A 299 6.17 -5.10 8.77
N SER A 300 5.49 -6.25 8.64
CA SER A 300 5.84 -7.49 9.32
C SER A 300 7.22 -7.98 8.88
N LEU A 301 7.45 -8.10 7.58
CA LEU A 301 8.72 -8.56 7.03
C LEU A 301 9.89 -7.62 7.38
N ALA A 302 9.65 -6.29 7.35
CA ALA A 302 10.66 -5.31 7.77
C ALA A 302 11.03 -5.42 9.26
N ALA A 303 10.08 -5.86 10.10
CA ALA A 303 10.32 -6.19 11.51
C ALA A 303 10.90 -7.62 11.72
N GLY A 304 11.28 -8.33 10.66
CA GLY A 304 11.82 -9.68 10.75
C GLY A 304 10.81 -10.75 11.18
N CYS A 305 9.52 -10.49 11.02
CA CYS A 305 8.45 -11.39 11.41
C CYS A 305 7.85 -12.10 10.20
N PRO A 306 7.84 -13.44 10.16
CA PRO A 306 7.21 -14.20 9.08
C PRO A 306 5.70 -13.96 9.08
N VAL A 307 5.08 -14.09 7.89
CA VAL A 307 3.67 -13.79 7.69
C VAL A 307 2.87 -15.06 7.38
N ILE A 308 1.73 -15.24 8.02
CA ILE A 308 0.70 -16.19 7.63
C ILE A 308 -0.46 -15.39 7.03
N PHE A 309 -0.66 -15.56 5.73
CA PHE A 309 -1.72 -14.85 5.01
C PHE A 309 -2.85 -15.80 4.64
N ALA A 310 -4.09 -15.47 5.03
CA ALA A 310 -5.30 -16.23 4.67
C ALA A 310 -6.17 -15.45 3.69
N GLY A 311 -6.34 -15.95 2.47
CA GLY A 311 -7.23 -15.33 1.50
C GLY A 311 -6.71 -15.27 0.07
N PRO A 312 -7.46 -14.63 -0.84
CA PRO A 312 -7.11 -14.47 -2.24
C PRO A 312 -6.23 -13.24 -2.52
N GLY A 313 -5.85 -13.09 -3.77
CA GLY A 313 -5.30 -11.86 -4.31
C GLY A 313 -3.78 -11.79 -4.40
N PRO A 314 -3.23 -10.62 -4.73
CA PRO A 314 -1.81 -10.43 -5.02
C PRO A 314 -0.86 -10.79 -3.87
N THR A 315 -1.33 -10.79 -2.62
CA THR A 315 -0.52 -11.19 -1.47
C THR A 315 -0.10 -12.65 -1.54
N VAL A 316 -0.95 -13.53 -2.11
CA VAL A 316 -0.63 -14.94 -2.32
C VAL A 316 0.57 -15.07 -3.26
N GLU A 317 0.52 -14.37 -4.38
CA GLU A 317 1.59 -14.38 -5.38
C GLU A 317 2.86 -13.74 -4.83
N PHE A 318 2.73 -12.63 -4.10
CA PHE A 318 3.85 -11.97 -3.44
C PHE A 318 4.61 -12.94 -2.52
N LEU A 319 3.91 -13.67 -1.65
CA LEU A 319 4.54 -14.62 -0.72
C LEU A 319 5.11 -15.87 -1.43
N ARG A 320 4.47 -16.34 -2.49
CA ARG A 320 4.97 -17.48 -3.29
C ARG A 320 6.22 -17.15 -4.10
N GLN A 321 6.30 -15.91 -4.62
CA GLN A 321 7.42 -15.44 -5.43
C GLN A 321 8.51 -14.77 -4.59
N ALA A 322 8.31 -14.63 -3.28
CA ALA A 322 9.32 -14.07 -2.41
C ALA A 322 10.60 -14.90 -2.49
N ASP A 323 11.67 -14.27 -2.98
CA ASP A 323 13.01 -14.89 -3.03
C ASP A 323 13.65 -14.90 -1.63
N HIS A 324 12.88 -15.38 -0.66
CA HIS A 324 13.32 -15.55 0.72
C HIS A 324 12.53 -16.66 1.42
N PRO A 325 13.17 -17.69 1.99
CA PRO A 325 12.49 -18.88 2.53
C PRO A 325 11.61 -18.59 3.74
N TYR A 326 11.85 -17.49 4.44
CA TYR A 326 11.16 -17.12 5.68
C TYR A 326 10.14 -15.99 5.51
N ALA A 327 9.81 -15.57 4.29
CA ALA A 327 8.86 -14.48 4.08
C ALA A 327 7.47 -14.81 4.63
N GLY A 328 7.12 -16.09 4.65
CA GLY A 328 5.86 -16.57 5.19
C GLY A 328 5.11 -17.49 4.24
N VAL A 329 3.85 -17.76 4.56
CA VAL A 329 3.00 -18.70 3.83
C VAL A 329 1.65 -18.05 3.52
N ALA A 330 1.10 -18.35 2.33
CA ALA A 330 -0.26 -18.02 1.96
C ALA A 330 -1.11 -19.30 1.93
N VAL A 331 -2.24 -19.25 2.61
CA VAL A 331 -3.24 -20.34 2.71
C VAL A 331 -4.59 -19.84 2.16
N GLY A 332 -5.53 -20.77 1.94
CA GLY A 332 -6.91 -20.42 1.64
C GLY A 332 -7.54 -19.57 2.74
N TYR A 333 -8.67 -18.92 2.44
CA TYR A 333 -9.48 -18.28 3.49
C TYR A 333 -10.27 -19.37 4.22
N ASP A 334 -9.56 -20.16 5.01
CA ASP A 334 -10.03 -21.33 5.73
C ASP A 334 -9.35 -21.42 7.10
N ALA A 335 -10.13 -21.68 8.15
CA ALA A 335 -9.65 -21.70 9.52
C ALA A 335 -8.71 -22.88 9.81
N ASP A 336 -8.95 -24.05 9.17
CA ASP A 336 -8.15 -25.25 9.38
C ASP A 336 -6.77 -25.11 8.72
N GLU A 337 -6.73 -24.52 7.51
CA GLU A 337 -5.47 -24.20 6.84
C GLU A 337 -4.68 -23.13 7.62
N ALA A 338 -5.36 -22.10 8.12
CA ALA A 338 -4.75 -21.07 8.95
C ALA A 338 -4.21 -21.65 10.27
N ALA A 339 -4.96 -22.52 10.94
CA ALA A 339 -4.52 -23.19 12.15
C ALA A 339 -3.31 -24.12 11.90
N THR A 340 -3.30 -24.82 10.78
CA THR A 340 -2.15 -25.67 10.38
C THR A 340 -0.89 -24.83 10.21
N ALA A 341 -0.97 -23.67 9.52
CA ALA A 341 0.15 -22.76 9.34
C ALA A 341 0.61 -22.14 10.67
N MET A 342 -0.33 -21.75 11.54
CA MET A 342 -0.02 -21.21 12.87
C MET A 342 0.66 -22.26 13.76
N ASN A 343 0.19 -23.50 13.76
CA ASN A 343 0.82 -24.61 14.51
C ASN A 343 2.24 -24.89 14.01
N ALA A 344 2.46 -24.87 12.69
CA ALA A 344 3.79 -25.04 12.12
C ALA A 344 4.77 -23.91 12.57
N ALA A 345 4.31 -22.66 12.56
CA ALA A 345 5.10 -21.53 13.04
C ALA A 345 5.37 -21.60 14.56
N ALA A 346 4.40 -22.10 15.34
CA ALA A 346 4.57 -22.28 16.78
C ALA A 346 5.56 -23.41 17.13
N ALA A 347 5.53 -24.50 16.35
CA ALA A 347 6.42 -25.64 16.56
C ALA A 347 7.88 -25.37 16.14
N ALA A 348 8.09 -24.46 15.18
CA ALA A 348 9.41 -24.10 14.68
C ALA A 348 9.51 -22.57 14.50
N PRO A 349 9.56 -21.80 15.61
CA PRO A 349 9.64 -20.35 15.54
C PRO A 349 10.96 -19.89 14.92
N LEU A 350 10.88 -18.89 14.04
CA LEU A 350 12.05 -18.38 13.32
C LEU A 350 13.08 -17.80 14.29
N PRO A 351 14.34 -18.28 14.29
CA PRO A 351 15.36 -17.81 15.24
C PRO A 351 15.88 -16.40 14.88
N PRO A 352 16.49 -15.68 15.85
CA PRO A 352 16.99 -14.32 15.64
C PRO A 352 17.87 -14.09 14.41
N PRO A 353 18.84 -14.95 14.07
CA PRO A 353 19.65 -14.76 12.86
C PRO A 353 18.82 -14.73 11.56
N ASP A 354 17.90 -15.65 11.42
CA ASP A 354 17.05 -15.77 10.23
C ASP A 354 16.05 -14.61 10.14
N ARG A 355 15.57 -14.09 11.29
CA ARG A 355 14.77 -12.87 11.36
C ARG A 355 15.55 -11.64 10.91
N ALA A 356 16.82 -11.54 11.28
CA ALA A 356 17.68 -10.46 10.84
C ALA A 356 17.89 -10.50 9.31
N GLU A 357 18.07 -11.69 8.74
CA GLU A 357 18.17 -11.87 7.29
C GLU A 357 16.87 -11.50 6.58
N LEU A 358 15.73 -11.94 7.12
CA LEU A 358 14.40 -11.58 6.59
C LEU A 358 14.17 -10.06 6.60
N ALA A 359 14.47 -9.39 7.70
CA ALA A 359 14.35 -7.94 7.81
C ALA A 359 15.27 -7.20 6.83
N LYS A 360 16.52 -7.65 6.70
CA LYS A 360 17.50 -7.09 5.75
C LYS A 360 17.05 -7.25 4.31
N TRP A 361 16.59 -8.45 3.93
CA TRP A 361 16.06 -8.72 2.61
C TRP A 361 14.84 -7.83 2.30
N SER A 362 13.86 -7.81 3.22
CA SER A 362 12.64 -7.00 3.05
C SER A 362 12.96 -5.51 2.94
N SER A 363 13.83 -4.99 3.80
CA SER A 363 14.21 -3.57 3.79
C SER A 363 14.98 -3.19 2.53
N GLY A 364 15.82 -4.08 2.01
CA GLY A 364 16.59 -3.85 0.79
C GLY A 364 15.73 -3.82 -0.48
N GLN A 365 14.57 -4.49 -0.49
CA GLN A 365 13.71 -4.56 -1.66
C GLN A 365 12.42 -3.74 -1.53
N PHE A 366 11.85 -3.69 -0.33
CA PHE A 366 10.50 -3.18 -0.07
C PHE A 366 10.47 -2.04 0.97
N SER A 367 11.60 -1.42 1.32
CA SER A 367 11.53 -0.13 2.00
C SER A 367 11.02 0.94 1.05
N LEU A 368 10.36 1.97 1.58
CA LEU A 368 9.94 3.12 0.76
C LEU A 368 11.14 3.77 0.06
N SER A 369 12.32 3.81 0.68
CA SER A 369 13.54 4.31 0.08
C SER A 369 14.05 3.43 -1.07
N ALA A 370 14.14 2.11 -0.90
CA ALA A 370 14.57 1.20 -1.96
C ALA A 370 13.63 1.24 -3.18
N ILE A 371 12.32 1.38 -2.93
CA ILE A 371 11.34 1.59 -3.99
C ILE A 371 11.56 2.94 -4.67
N ALA A 372 11.81 4.01 -3.91
CA ALA A 372 12.05 5.34 -4.47
C ALA A 372 13.32 5.37 -5.33
N GLU A 373 14.42 4.78 -4.87
CA GLU A 373 15.66 4.62 -5.64
C GLU A 373 15.39 3.96 -6.98
N ARG A 374 14.70 2.82 -7.00
CA ARG A 374 14.36 2.10 -8.23
C ARG A 374 13.47 2.92 -9.16
N VAL A 375 12.45 3.60 -8.63
CA VAL A 375 11.55 4.47 -9.42
C VAL A 375 12.31 5.63 -10.03
N VAL A 376 13.20 6.24 -9.27
CA VAL A 376 14.00 7.39 -9.74
C VAL A 376 15.02 6.95 -10.79
N ASP A 377 15.72 5.84 -10.58
CA ASP A 377 16.67 5.28 -11.56
C ASP A 377 15.98 4.98 -12.90
N GLU A 378 14.85 4.26 -12.87
CA GLU A 378 14.05 3.97 -14.07
C GLU A 378 13.55 5.26 -14.75
N SER A 379 13.07 6.22 -13.97
CA SER A 379 12.55 7.49 -14.48
C SER A 379 13.65 8.34 -15.13
N LEU A 380 14.85 8.37 -14.54
CA LEU A 380 15.98 9.12 -15.06
C LEU A 380 16.60 8.46 -16.30
N ALA A 381 16.56 7.12 -16.40
CA ALA A 381 17.01 6.39 -17.57
C ALA A 381 16.19 6.77 -18.83
N ILE A 382 14.86 6.90 -18.69
CA ILE A 382 13.94 7.29 -19.78
C ILE A 382 14.30 8.66 -20.39
N ILE A 383 14.78 9.59 -19.56
CA ILE A 383 15.03 10.97 -20.02
C ILE A 383 16.40 11.11 -20.69
N ARG A 384 17.31 10.17 -20.45
CA ARG A 384 18.67 10.16 -21.02
C ARG A 384 18.74 9.51 -22.38
N THR A 385 17.70 8.73 -22.75
CA THR A 385 17.50 8.14 -24.08
C THR A 385 16.72 9.09 -24.98
#